data_b3b1a1ab3c44a5c7caae05eef5f14a55
#
_entry.id   b3b1a1ab3c44a5c7caae05eef5f14a55
#
_cell.length_a   1.000
_cell.length_b   1.000
_cell.length_c   1.000
_cell.angle_alpha   90.00
_cell.angle_beta   90.00
_cell.angle_gamma   90.00
#
_symmetry.space_group_name_H-M   'P 1'
#
loop_
_entity.id
_entity.type
_entity.pdbx_description
1 polymer ?
#
loop_
_entity_poly.entity_id
_entity_poly.type
_entity_poly.pdbx_seq_one_letter_code
_entity_poly.pdbx_strand_id
1 'polypeptide(L)'
;MHSMMQMDSQQPLIKPHHQFFDLYHKHSFKQPARSSWLDGWKIEYMAIAQPETLHHTPIVIIGGAFQNFNSYKYCVEQLLSAGPIILIDLPSMGANQQISNPQTGVSAARLELSDLAKMLGQWLDSVHLSQVSVMGMSLGAVVASGVAVQ
;
A
#
# COMPACT_ATOMS: atom_id res chain seq x y z
N MET A 1 -16.49 18.81 -28.95
CA MET A 1 -15.88 19.82 -28.06
C MET A 1 -16.05 19.46 -26.60
N HIS A 2 -17.23 19.06 -26.17
CA HIS A 2 -17.44 18.67 -24.76
C HIS A 2 -16.66 17.43 -24.34
N SER A 3 -16.51 16.46 -25.25
CA SER A 3 -15.74 15.24 -24.97
C SER A 3 -14.26 15.52 -24.73
N MET A 4 -13.68 16.54 -25.37
CA MET A 4 -12.29 16.91 -25.18
C MET A 4 -12.04 17.47 -23.77
N MET A 5 -12.95 18.27 -23.24
CA MET A 5 -12.84 18.81 -21.88
C MET A 5 -12.94 17.71 -20.83
N GLN A 6 -13.76 16.68 -21.06
CA GLN A 6 -13.86 15.54 -20.17
C GLN A 6 -12.61 14.67 -20.17
N MET A 7 -11.96 14.51 -21.34
CA MET A 7 -10.71 13.74 -21.42
C MET A 7 -9.58 14.43 -20.66
N ASP A 8 -9.50 15.75 -20.73
CA ASP A 8 -8.47 16.49 -20.02
C ASP A 8 -8.61 16.38 -18.50
N SER A 9 -9.84 16.33 -17.99
CA SER A 9 -10.08 16.19 -16.57
C SER A 9 -9.74 14.80 -16.03
N GLN A 10 -9.69 13.76 -16.90
CA GLN A 10 -9.35 12.40 -16.48
C GLN A 10 -7.86 12.12 -16.51
N GLN A 11 -7.11 12.78 -17.35
CA GLN A 11 -5.66 12.53 -17.48
C GLN A 11 -4.86 12.74 -16.21
N PRO A 12 -5.11 13.79 -15.39
CA PRO A 12 -4.36 13.97 -14.13
C PRO A 12 -4.59 12.87 -13.12
N LEU A 13 -5.74 12.16 -13.18
CA LEU A 13 -6.05 11.07 -12.24
C LEU A 13 -5.39 9.75 -12.64
N ILE A 14 -5.13 9.55 -13.92
CA ILE A 14 -4.56 8.30 -14.42
C ILE A 14 -3.02 8.31 -14.33
N LYS A 15 -2.37 9.44 -14.57
CA LYS A 15 -0.92 9.55 -14.57
C LYS A 15 -0.24 9.17 -13.25
N PRO A 16 -0.72 9.64 -12.06
CA PRO A 16 -0.13 9.25 -10.79
C PRO A 16 -0.18 7.74 -10.56
N HIS A 17 -1.27 7.09 -10.93
CA HIS A 17 -1.42 5.65 -10.80
C HIS A 17 -0.41 4.88 -11.66
N HIS A 18 -0.20 5.31 -12.90
CA HIS A 18 0.78 4.69 -13.79
C HIS A 18 2.20 4.75 -13.27
N GLN A 19 2.56 5.85 -12.58
CA GLN A 19 3.90 6.02 -12.04
C GLN A 19 4.10 5.30 -10.73
N PHE A 20 3.03 5.08 -9.98
CA PHE A 20 3.09 4.44 -8.67
C PHE A 20 3.23 2.92 -8.77
N PHE A 21 2.57 2.29 -9.74
CA PHE A 21 2.54 0.84 -9.87
C PHE A 21 3.56 0.36 -10.89
N ASP A 22 4.37 -0.63 -10.49
CA ASP A 22 5.20 -1.39 -11.41
C ASP A 22 4.35 -2.44 -12.11
N LEU A 23 4.64 -2.71 -13.38
CA LEU A 23 3.96 -3.79 -14.07
C LEU A 23 4.38 -5.14 -13.52
N TYR A 24 3.40 -5.99 -13.24
CA TYR A 24 3.65 -7.31 -12.69
C TYR A 24 4.37 -8.21 -13.70
N HIS A 25 5.38 -8.94 -13.23
CA HIS A 25 6.03 -10.03 -13.94
C HIS A 25 6.42 -11.12 -12.93
N LYS A 26 6.76 -12.28 -13.43
CA LYS A 26 7.05 -13.47 -12.58
C LYS A 26 8.18 -13.26 -11.56
N HIS A 27 9.03 -12.25 -11.76
CA HIS A 27 10.13 -11.93 -10.86
C HIS A 27 9.83 -10.74 -9.94
N SER A 28 8.61 -10.21 -9.96
CA SER A 28 8.25 -9.04 -9.14
C SER A 28 8.57 -9.23 -7.66
N PHE A 29 8.34 -10.42 -7.13
CA PHE A 29 8.60 -10.71 -5.71
C PHE A 29 10.08 -10.89 -5.37
N LYS A 30 10.95 -10.91 -6.35
CA LYS A 30 12.41 -10.94 -6.16
C LYS A 30 13.00 -9.53 -6.11
N GLN A 31 12.21 -8.52 -6.44
CA GLN A 31 12.63 -7.13 -6.35
C GLN A 31 12.60 -6.66 -4.90
N PRO A 32 13.52 -5.77 -4.50
CA PRO A 32 13.45 -5.18 -3.17
C PRO A 32 12.17 -4.35 -3.02
N ALA A 33 11.63 -4.32 -1.81
CA ALA A 33 10.52 -3.45 -1.47
C ALA A 33 10.91 -1.99 -1.67
N ARG A 34 9.93 -1.16 -2.03
CA ARG A 34 10.10 0.29 -2.07
C ARG A 34 9.90 0.86 -0.68
N SER A 35 10.51 1.99 -0.40
CA SER A 35 10.39 2.68 0.88
C SER A 35 9.78 4.05 0.66
N SER A 36 8.92 4.44 1.59
CA SER A 36 8.35 5.77 1.68
C SER A 36 8.43 6.23 3.14
N TRP A 37 8.40 7.54 3.36
CA TRP A 37 8.55 8.10 4.71
C TRP A 37 7.34 8.97 5.04
N LEU A 38 6.84 8.81 6.26
CA LEU A 38 5.72 9.57 6.80
C LEU A 38 6.08 10.02 8.23
N ASP A 39 6.38 11.30 8.39
CA ASP A 39 6.69 11.91 9.68
C ASP A 39 7.76 11.14 10.49
N GLY A 40 8.80 10.68 9.79
CA GLY A 40 9.90 9.92 10.39
C GLY A 40 9.67 8.42 10.47
N TRP A 41 8.49 7.93 10.13
CA TRP A 41 8.22 6.50 10.01
C TRP A 41 8.44 6.01 8.60
N LYS A 42 9.15 4.89 8.48
CA LYS A 42 9.37 4.24 7.18
C LYS A 42 8.21 3.29 6.88
N ILE A 43 7.66 3.41 5.68
CA ILE A 43 6.67 2.50 5.15
C ILE A 43 7.33 1.69 4.04
N GLU A 44 7.33 0.39 4.17
CA GLU A 44 7.82 -0.50 3.12
C GLU A 44 6.65 -1.03 2.31
N TYR A 45 6.76 -1.03 0.99
CA TYR A 45 5.64 -1.45 0.16
C TYR A 45 6.10 -2.00 -1.19
N MET A 46 5.22 -2.76 -1.81
CA MET A 46 5.33 -3.22 -3.19
C MET A 46 4.02 -2.86 -3.89
N ALA A 47 4.10 -2.15 -5.01
CA ALA A 47 2.93 -1.73 -5.78
C ALA A 47 3.04 -2.30 -7.19
N ILE A 48 2.15 -3.21 -7.54
CA ILE A 48 2.17 -3.93 -8.82
C ILE A 48 0.79 -3.97 -9.45
N ALA A 49 0.76 -4.00 -10.78
CA ALA A 49 -0.49 -4.03 -11.54
C ALA A 49 -0.30 -4.69 -12.90
N GLN A 50 -1.39 -5.19 -13.44
CA GLN A 50 -1.48 -5.55 -14.85
C GLN A 50 -1.92 -4.31 -15.65
N PRO A 51 -1.45 -4.14 -16.90
CA PRO A 51 -1.83 -2.98 -17.71
C PRO A 51 -3.35 -2.79 -17.85
N GLU A 52 -4.07 -3.91 -17.95
CA GLU A 52 -5.51 -3.92 -18.19
C GLU A 52 -6.32 -3.39 -17.01
N THR A 53 -5.77 -3.44 -15.80
CA THR A 53 -6.48 -3.09 -14.57
C THR A 53 -5.89 -1.87 -13.84
N LEU A 54 -4.95 -1.16 -14.47
CA LEU A 54 -4.27 -0.01 -13.86
C LEU A 54 -5.23 1.07 -13.33
N HIS A 55 -6.39 1.22 -13.94
CA HIS A 55 -7.38 2.22 -13.57
C HIS A 55 -8.45 1.69 -12.61
N HIS A 56 -8.39 0.43 -12.24
CA HIS A 56 -9.30 -0.14 -11.25
C HIS A 56 -8.91 0.31 -9.83
N THR A 57 -9.85 0.18 -8.91
CA THR A 57 -9.59 0.48 -7.50
C THR A 57 -8.48 -0.41 -6.96
N PRO A 58 -7.39 0.16 -6.41
CA PRO A 58 -6.31 -0.63 -5.84
C PRO A 58 -6.75 -1.43 -4.62
N ILE A 59 -6.10 -2.57 -4.43
CA ILE A 59 -6.29 -3.45 -3.28
C ILE A 59 -5.04 -3.36 -2.41
N VAL A 60 -5.19 -2.85 -1.19
CA VAL A 60 -4.12 -2.78 -0.20
C VAL A 60 -4.17 -4.03 0.65
N ILE A 61 -3.06 -4.76 0.74
CA ILE A 61 -2.95 -5.98 1.55
C ILE A 61 -2.00 -5.72 2.71
N ILE A 62 -2.51 -5.91 3.93
CA ILE A 62 -1.76 -5.79 5.17
C ILE A 62 -1.66 -7.18 5.79
N GLY A 63 -0.43 -7.65 5.96
CA GLY A 63 -0.19 -8.98 6.47
C GLY A 63 -0.04 -9.07 7.99
N GLY A 64 0.26 -10.26 8.45
CA GLY A 64 0.60 -10.51 9.85
C GLY A 64 2.02 -10.08 10.16
N ALA A 65 2.34 -10.04 11.48
CA ALA A 65 3.60 -9.50 11.99
C ALA A 65 4.85 -10.23 11.47
N PHE A 66 4.73 -11.52 11.18
CA PHE A 66 5.87 -12.36 10.78
C PHE A 66 5.85 -12.77 9.31
N GLN A 67 4.93 -12.22 8.52
CA GLN A 67 4.82 -12.53 7.11
C GLN A 67 5.61 -11.50 6.29
N ASN A 68 6.13 -11.92 5.14
CA ASN A 68 6.80 -11.03 4.20
C ASN A 68 6.02 -11.00 2.87
N PHE A 69 6.44 -10.14 1.95
CA PHE A 69 5.72 -9.97 0.69
C PHE A 69 5.68 -11.26 -0.13
N ASN A 70 6.72 -12.07 -0.09
CA ASN A 70 6.74 -13.35 -0.80
C ASN A 70 5.67 -14.32 -0.28
N SER A 71 5.27 -14.19 0.98
CA SER A 71 4.19 -15.01 1.57
C SER A 71 2.85 -14.79 0.89
N TYR A 72 2.65 -13.62 0.25
CA TYR A 72 1.39 -13.26 -0.40
C TYR A 72 1.39 -13.50 -1.90
N LYS A 73 2.47 -14.02 -2.45
CA LYS A 73 2.64 -14.17 -3.90
C LYS A 73 1.45 -14.86 -4.56
N TYR A 74 1.03 -15.99 -3.99
CA TYR A 74 -0.08 -16.76 -4.56
C TYR A 74 -1.40 -15.97 -4.52
N CYS A 75 -1.68 -15.34 -3.38
CA CYS A 75 -2.86 -14.50 -3.21
C CYS A 75 -2.87 -13.34 -4.21
N VAL A 76 -1.73 -12.66 -4.34
CA VAL A 76 -1.58 -11.54 -5.28
C VAL A 76 -1.84 -11.97 -6.72
N GLU A 77 -1.27 -13.09 -7.14
CA GLU A 77 -1.46 -13.59 -8.50
C GLU A 77 -2.93 -13.85 -8.80
N GLN A 78 -3.71 -14.26 -7.80
CA GLN A 78 -5.16 -14.46 -7.95
C GLN A 78 -5.94 -13.14 -8.02
N LEU A 79 -5.45 -12.08 -7.38
CA LEU A 79 -6.17 -10.81 -7.26
C LEU A 79 -5.79 -9.78 -8.33
N LEU A 80 -4.71 -9.98 -9.06
CA LEU A 80 -4.22 -9.00 -10.05
C LEU A 80 -5.24 -8.68 -11.14
N SER A 81 -6.11 -9.62 -11.48
CA SER A 81 -7.18 -9.39 -12.46
C SER A 81 -8.30 -8.48 -11.93
N ALA A 82 -8.39 -8.31 -10.62
CA ALA A 82 -9.39 -7.43 -10.01
C ALA A 82 -8.92 -5.98 -9.92
N GLY A 83 -7.61 -5.74 -9.78
CA GLY A 83 -7.05 -4.39 -9.70
C GLY A 83 -5.59 -4.37 -9.31
N PRO A 84 -4.99 -3.18 -9.28
CA PRO A 84 -3.64 -3.00 -8.76
C PRO A 84 -3.52 -3.45 -7.31
N ILE A 85 -2.36 -3.97 -6.93
CA ILE A 85 -2.11 -4.50 -5.60
C ILE A 85 -1.02 -3.70 -4.92
N ILE A 86 -1.25 -3.34 -3.67
CA ILE A 86 -0.25 -2.75 -2.79
C ILE A 86 -0.06 -3.68 -1.60
N LEU A 87 1.12 -4.26 -1.49
CA LEU A 87 1.55 -4.96 -0.28
C LEU A 87 2.28 -3.96 0.59
N ILE A 88 1.91 -3.88 1.88
CA ILE A 88 2.47 -2.87 2.76
C ILE A 88 2.94 -3.47 4.09
N ASP A 89 4.14 -3.07 4.52
CA ASP A 89 4.68 -3.35 5.84
C ASP A 89 4.85 -2.04 6.59
N LEU A 90 4.02 -1.85 7.59
CA LEU A 90 4.10 -0.74 8.54
C LEU A 90 5.22 -1.00 9.56
N PRO A 91 5.66 0.02 10.32
CA PRO A 91 6.68 -0.18 11.34
C PRO A 91 6.32 -1.33 12.29
N SER A 92 7.30 -2.18 12.60
CA SER A 92 7.18 -3.42 13.39
C SER A 92 6.45 -4.56 12.67
N MET A 93 6.13 -4.42 11.40
CA MET A 93 5.44 -5.46 10.64
C MET A 93 6.33 -6.00 9.53
N GLY A 94 6.29 -7.32 9.33
CA GLY A 94 6.96 -7.98 8.22
C GLY A 94 8.45 -7.65 8.12
N ALA A 95 8.85 -7.15 6.97
CA ALA A 95 10.25 -6.79 6.68
C ALA A 95 10.63 -5.39 7.18
N ASN A 96 9.69 -4.63 7.73
CA ASN A 96 9.96 -3.28 8.21
C ASN A 96 10.65 -3.33 9.59
N GLN A 97 11.97 -3.19 9.59
CA GLN A 97 12.84 -3.35 10.75
C GLN A 97 13.12 -2.04 11.48
N GLN A 98 12.38 -0.98 11.20
CA GLN A 98 12.58 0.29 11.89
C GLN A 98 12.26 0.15 13.38
N ILE A 99 13.25 0.48 14.23
CA ILE A 99 13.15 0.32 15.68
C ILE A 99 12.56 1.54 16.34
N SER A 100 12.91 2.75 15.85
CA SER A 100 12.45 4.00 16.41
C SER A 100 12.32 5.08 15.36
N ASN A 101 11.53 6.10 15.68
CA ASN A 101 11.35 7.27 14.82
C ASN A 101 12.49 8.26 15.11
N PRO A 102 13.34 8.60 14.14
CA PRO A 102 14.46 9.52 14.36
C PRO A 102 14.05 10.96 14.63
N GLN A 103 12.82 11.34 14.27
CA GLN A 103 12.32 12.70 14.51
C GLN A 103 11.75 12.88 15.92
N THR A 104 11.09 11.85 16.46
CA THR A 104 10.40 11.92 17.74
C THR A 104 11.06 11.13 18.86
N GLY A 105 11.95 10.19 18.52
CA GLY A 105 12.53 9.25 19.46
C GLY A 105 11.58 8.15 19.93
N VAL A 106 10.35 8.10 19.41
CA VAL A 106 9.37 7.09 19.80
C VAL A 106 9.78 5.73 19.26
N SER A 107 9.77 4.71 20.14
CA SER A 107 10.04 3.33 19.76
C SER A 107 8.90 2.74 18.96
N ALA A 108 9.22 1.97 17.90
CA ALA A 108 8.21 1.25 17.14
C ALA A 108 7.43 0.25 18.00
N ALA A 109 8.06 -0.29 19.04
CA ALA A 109 7.40 -1.21 19.98
C ALA A 109 6.27 -0.55 20.79
N ARG A 110 6.21 0.78 20.82
CA ARG A 110 5.14 1.53 21.51
C ARG A 110 3.96 1.86 20.61
N LEU A 111 4.05 1.61 19.32
CA LEU A 111 2.94 1.84 18.41
C LEU A 111 1.80 0.88 18.70
N GLU A 112 0.61 1.43 18.84
CA GLU A 112 -0.62 0.66 18.98
C GLU A 112 -1.22 0.38 17.62
N LEU A 113 -2.16 -0.57 17.55
CA LEU A 113 -2.83 -0.89 16.30
C LEU A 113 -3.59 0.30 15.72
N SER A 114 -4.15 1.15 16.58
CA SER A 114 -4.80 2.41 16.17
C SER A 114 -3.82 3.38 15.54
N ASP A 115 -2.58 3.44 16.04
CA ASP A 115 -1.52 4.27 15.44
C ASP A 115 -1.16 3.78 14.05
N LEU A 116 -1.06 2.46 13.88
CA LEU A 116 -0.75 1.85 12.59
C LEU A 116 -1.88 2.09 11.57
N ALA A 117 -3.13 1.98 12.00
CA ALA A 117 -4.28 2.25 11.13
C ALA A 117 -4.30 3.71 10.67
N LYS A 118 -4.05 4.65 11.60
CA LYS A 118 -3.97 6.08 11.29
C LYS A 118 -2.82 6.37 10.33
N MET A 119 -1.67 5.76 10.57
CA MET A 119 -0.48 5.89 9.73
C MET A 119 -0.76 5.42 8.30
N LEU A 120 -1.44 4.30 8.15
CA LEU A 120 -1.80 3.78 6.83
C LEU A 120 -2.73 4.77 6.10
N GLY A 121 -3.75 5.28 6.78
CA GLY A 121 -4.66 6.27 6.19
C GLY A 121 -3.92 7.52 5.73
N GLN A 122 -3.02 8.04 6.55
CA GLN A 122 -2.21 9.20 6.21
C GLN A 122 -1.25 8.91 5.05
N TRP A 123 -0.67 7.72 5.02
CA TRP A 123 0.20 7.33 3.91
C TRP A 123 -0.55 7.24 2.59
N LEU A 124 -1.74 6.63 2.60
CA LEU A 124 -2.59 6.55 1.40
C LEU A 124 -2.92 7.95 0.87
N ASP A 125 -3.24 8.88 1.76
CA ASP A 125 -3.46 10.28 1.37
C ASP A 125 -2.19 10.89 0.74
N SER A 126 -1.02 10.62 1.31
CA SER A 126 0.25 11.17 0.83
C SER A 126 0.62 10.69 -0.57
N VAL A 127 0.18 9.51 -0.97
CA VAL A 127 0.41 8.95 -2.31
C VAL A 127 -0.81 9.12 -3.23
N HIS A 128 -1.79 9.91 -2.79
CA HIS A 128 -2.98 10.28 -3.57
C HIS A 128 -3.87 9.09 -3.95
N LEU A 129 -4.00 8.14 -3.05
CA LEU A 129 -4.90 7.00 -3.20
C LEU A 129 -6.13 7.21 -2.33
N SER A 130 -7.14 7.90 -2.86
CA SER A 130 -8.35 8.26 -2.12
C SER A 130 -9.37 7.13 -1.99
N GLN A 131 -9.34 6.17 -2.92
CA GLN A 131 -10.23 5.02 -2.93
C GLN A 131 -9.42 3.75 -3.07
N VAL A 132 -9.48 2.89 -2.06
CA VAL A 132 -8.82 1.60 -2.05
C VAL A 132 -9.71 0.57 -1.39
N SER A 133 -9.54 -0.69 -1.78
CA SER A 133 -10.04 -1.81 -1.00
C SER A 133 -8.93 -2.27 -0.06
N VAL A 134 -9.24 -2.54 1.20
CA VAL A 134 -8.24 -2.96 2.17
C VAL A 134 -8.51 -4.40 2.59
N MET A 135 -7.50 -5.24 2.50
CA MET A 135 -7.53 -6.62 2.93
C MET A 135 -6.49 -6.82 4.02
N GLY A 136 -6.90 -7.33 5.15
CA GLY A 136 -5.99 -7.63 6.27
C GLY A 136 -6.01 -9.10 6.63
N MET A 137 -4.85 -9.61 7.03
CA MET A 137 -4.69 -10.98 7.51
C MET A 137 -4.11 -10.96 8.91
N SER A 138 -4.72 -11.72 9.86
CA SER A 138 -4.26 -11.79 11.24
C SER A 138 -4.20 -10.38 11.87
N LEU A 139 -3.05 -9.95 12.36
CA LEU A 139 -2.84 -8.60 12.91
C LEU A 139 -3.22 -7.52 11.90
N GLY A 140 -2.94 -7.73 10.63
CA GLY A 140 -3.31 -6.83 9.56
C GLY A 140 -4.82 -6.63 9.42
N ALA A 141 -5.62 -7.62 9.80
CA ALA A 141 -7.08 -7.49 9.76
C ALA A 141 -7.57 -6.41 10.74
N VAL A 142 -6.95 -6.30 11.90
CA VAL A 142 -7.28 -5.27 12.90
C VAL A 142 -6.91 -3.89 12.37
N VAL A 143 -5.74 -3.75 11.77
CA VAL A 143 -5.28 -2.50 11.16
C VAL A 143 -6.22 -2.10 10.02
N ALA A 144 -6.58 -3.04 9.14
CA ALA A 144 -7.50 -2.81 8.03
C ALA A 144 -8.86 -2.30 8.53
N SER A 145 -9.39 -2.89 9.59
CA SER A 145 -10.65 -2.46 10.20
C SER A 145 -10.56 -1.02 10.71
N GLY A 146 -9.44 -0.66 11.33
CA GLY A 146 -9.19 0.70 11.81
C GLY A 146 -9.15 1.72 10.69
N VAL A 147 -8.58 1.37 9.55
CA VAL A 147 -8.54 2.26 8.36
C VAL A 147 -9.94 2.47 7.80
N ALA A 148 -10.76 1.44 7.76
CA ALA A 148 -12.10 1.50 7.17
C ALA A 148 -13.06 2.45 7.91
N VAL A 149 -12.79 2.76 9.18
CA VAL A 149 -13.64 3.65 9.99
C VAL A 149 -13.10 5.07 10.13
N GLN A 150 -12.02 5.40 9.44
CA GLN A 150 -11.45 6.75 9.44
C GLN A 150 -12.26 7.75 8.61
#